data_755e28e251cc7eb470d76f099a3e21e4
#
_entry.id   755e28e251cc7eb470d76f099a3e21e4
#
_cell.length_a   1.000
_cell.length_b   1.000
_cell.length_c   1.000
_cell.angle_alpha   90.00
_cell.angle_beta   90.00
_cell.angle_gamma   90.00
#
_symmetry.space_group_name_H-M   'P 1'
#
loop_
_entity.id
_entity.type
_entity.pdbx_description
1 polymer ?
#
loop_
_entity_poly.entity_id
_entity_poly.type
_entity_poly.pdbx_seq_one_letter_code
_entity_poly.pdbx_strand_id
1 'polypeptide(L)'
;MQKAAQQIMIDYHGRFPDTYEEIRSLKGIGNYTAGAISAFAFGIPKPAVDGNVLRVVSRLTGSREDIMKQSVRKKMEEALEKVIPADGASDFNQGLIELGAIVCVPNGEPKCGECP
;
A
#
# COMPACT_ATOMS: atom_id res chain seq x y z
N MET A 1 8.30 15.27 -2.75
CA MET A 1 7.78 15.85 -1.48
C MET A 1 7.65 17.38 -1.54
N GLN A 2 8.68 18.16 -1.88
CA GLN A 2 8.59 19.63 -1.92
C GLN A 2 7.44 20.17 -2.80
N LYS A 3 7.28 19.64 -4.00
CA LYS A 3 6.18 20.06 -4.92
C LYS A 3 4.79 19.73 -4.36
N ALA A 4 4.64 18.62 -3.65
CA ALA A 4 3.39 18.28 -2.99
C ALA A 4 3.08 19.26 -1.83
N ALA A 5 4.08 19.60 -1.04
CA ALA A 5 3.92 20.58 0.03
C ALA A 5 3.50 21.98 -0.50
N GLN A 6 4.14 22.43 -1.59
CA GLN A 6 3.74 23.68 -2.26
C GLN A 6 2.30 23.61 -2.78
N GLN A 7 1.90 22.47 -3.37
CA GLN A 7 0.55 22.27 -3.85
C GLN A 7 -0.46 22.31 -2.70
N ILE A 8 -0.17 21.69 -1.56
CA ILE A 8 -1.03 21.74 -0.37
C ILE A 8 -1.20 23.19 0.11
N MET A 9 -0.14 23.97 0.11
CA MET A 9 -0.24 25.39 0.53
C MET A 9 -1.09 26.22 -0.43
N ILE A 10 -0.96 26.00 -1.74
CA ILE A 10 -1.61 26.83 -2.76
C ILE A 10 -3.06 26.35 -3.00
N ASP A 11 -3.26 25.07 -3.28
CA ASP A 11 -4.54 24.52 -3.74
C ASP A 11 -5.46 24.15 -2.57
N TYR A 12 -4.88 23.79 -1.42
CA TYR A 12 -5.62 23.33 -0.23
C TYR A 12 -5.48 24.30 0.97
N HIS A 13 -4.94 25.50 0.76
CA HIS A 13 -4.80 26.53 1.82
C HIS A 13 -4.09 26.04 3.09
N GLY A 14 -3.09 25.18 2.93
CA GLY A 14 -2.32 24.60 4.02
C GLY A 14 -3.01 23.43 4.75
N ARG A 15 -4.20 23.02 4.33
CA ARG A 15 -4.88 21.81 4.83
C ARG A 15 -4.43 20.60 4.03
N PHE A 16 -4.06 19.53 4.72
CA PHE A 16 -3.76 18.27 4.05
C PHE A 16 -5.08 17.66 3.53
N PRO A 17 -5.15 17.24 2.24
CA PRO A 17 -6.35 16.60 1.70
C PRO A 17 -6.61 15.27 2.41
N ASP A 18 -7.88 14.94 2.61
CA ASP A 18 -8.34 13.79 3.38
C ASP A 18 -9.12 12.76 2.57
N THR A 19 -9.14 12.89 1.25
CA THR A 19 -9.66 11.87 0.33
C THR A 19 -8.52 11.21 -0.46
N TYR A 20 -8.69 9.93 -0.80
CA TYR A 20 -7.68 9.20 -1.59
C TYR A 20 -7.38 9.88 -2.92
N GLU A 21 -8.40 10.35 -3.62
CA GLU A 21 -8.31 10.98 -4.93
C GLU A 21 -7.48 12.26 -4.86
N GLU A 22 -7.73 13.10 -3.88
CA GLU A 22 -6.99 14.35 -3.68
C GLU A 22 -5.55 14.08 -3.25
N ILE A 23 -5.33 13.16 -2.31
CA ILE A 23 -3.98 12.73 -1.90
C ILE A 23 -3.21 12.19 -3.10
N ARG A 24 -3.85 11.36 -3.92
CA ARG A 24 -3.25 10.78 -5.12
C ARG A 24 -2.92 11.82 -6.20
N SER A 25 -3.67 12.93 -6.24
CA SER A 25 -3.46 14.03 -7.20
C SER A 25 -2.23 14.88 -6.86
N LEU A 26 -1.69 14.79 -5.67
CA LEU A 26 -0.50 15.54 -5.26
C LEU A 26 0.73 15.14 -6.07
N LYS A 27 1.51 16.11 -6.48
CA LYS A 27 2.72 15.91 -7.33
C LYS A 27 3.74 15.00 -6.66
N GLY A 28 4.05 13.88 -7.31
CA GLY A 28 5.02 12.90 -6.82
C GLY A 28 4.44 11.86 -5.86
N ILE A 29 3.13 11.84 -5.67
CA ILE A 29 2.42 10.82 -4.89
C ILE A 29 1.91 9.74 -5.83
N GLY A 30 2.42 8.52 -5.66
CA GLY A 30 1.96 7.31 -6.37
C GLY A 30 0.86 6.56 -5.61
N ASN A 31 0.34 5.48 -6.21
CA ASN A 31 -0.72 4.66 -5.59
C ASN A 31 -0.34 4.14 -4.21
N TYR A 32 0.91 3.62 -4.05
CA TYR A 32 1.39 3.14 -2.75
C TYR A 32 1.36 4.24 -1.69
N THR A 33 1.96 5.40 -1.98
CA THR A 33 2.04 6.51 -1.01
C THR A 33 0.65 7.06 -0.69
N ALA A 34 -0.22 7.19 -1.69
CA ALA A 34 -1.60 7.63 -1.48
C ALA A 34 -2.38 6.62 -0.63
N GLY A 35 -2.26 5.32 -0.90
CA GLY A 35 -2.88 4.26 -0.11
C GLY A 35 -2.38 4.26 1.33
N ALA A 36 -1.06 4.38 1.53
CA ALA A 36 -0.44 4.43 2.85
C ALA A 36 -0.94 5.63 3.67
N ILE A 37 -0.91 6.83 3.10
CA ILE A 37 -1.40 8.04 3.77
C ILE A 37 -2.89 7.91 4.10
N SER A 38 -3.68 7.46 3.14
CA SER A 38 -5.14 7.28 3.32
C SER A 38 -5.45 6.31 4.45
N ALA A 39 -4.79 5.16 4.49
CA ALA A 39 -5.03 4.15 5.51
C ALA A 39 -4.46 4.53 6.88
N PHE A 40 -3.21 5.02 6.94
CA PHE A 40 -2.52 5.25 8.20
C PHE A 40 -2.95 6.54 8.89
N ALA A 41 -3.16 7.62 8.13
CA ALA A 41 -3.54 8.92 8.69
C ALA A 41 -5.05 9.11 8.81
N PHE A 42 -5.83 8.54 7.91
CA PHE A 42 -7.27 8.81 7.80
C PHE A 42 -8.15 7.56 7.96
N GLY A 43 -7.58 6.37 8.10
CA GLY A 43 -8.34 5.12 8.25
C GLY A 43 -9.16 4.74 7.01
N ILE A 44 -8.87 5.34 5.86
CA ILE A 44 -9.57 5.05 4.60
C ILE A 44 -9.15 3.65 4.12
N PRO A 45 -10.08 2.75 3.76
CA PRO A 45 -9.78 1.38 3.36
C PRO A 45 -9.18 1.32 1.94
N LYS A 46 -7.96 1.80 1.80
CA LYS A 46 -7.15 1.74 0.58
C LYS A 46 -5.89 0.91 0.82
N PRO A 47 -5.54 -0.01 -0.09
CA PRO A 47 -4.34 -0.82 0.06
C PRO A 47 -3.07 0.00 -0.17
N ALA A 48 -2.04 -0.29 0.62
CA ALA A 48 -0.69 0.23 0.46
C ALA A 48 0.21 -0.89 -0.08
N VAL A 49 0.30 -1.02 -1.39
CA VAL A 49 0.96 -2.14 -2.05
C VAL A 49 2.41 -1.79 -2.41
N ASP A 50 3.32 -2.18 -1.53
CA ASP A 50 4.77 -2.11 -1.75
C ASP A 50 5.34 -3.46 -2.22
N GLY A 51 6.66 -3.55 -2.35
CA GLY A 51 7.33 -4.80 -2.73
C GLY A 51 7.13 -5.95 -1.73
N ASN A 52 6.99 -5.65 -0.44
CA ASN A 52 6.70 -6.66 0.58
C ASN A 52 5.32 -7.25 0.38
N VAL A 53 4.32 -6.41 0.23
CA VAL A 53 2.92 -6.82 0.01
C VAL A 53 2.79 -7.64 -1.28
N LEU A 54 3.40 -7.16 -2.39
CA LEU A 54 3.40 -7.91 -3.67
C LEU A 54 3.99 -9.31 -3.51
N ARG A 55 5.10 -9.44 -2.80
CA ARG A 55 5.75 -10.73 -2.55
C ARG A 55 4.89 -11.63 -1.68
N VAL A 56 4.35 -11.11 -0.57
CA VAL A 56 3.47 -11.88 0.33
C VAL A 56 2.26 -12.40 -0.44
N VAL A 57 1.54 -11.51 -1.12
CA VAL A 57 0.34 -11.89 -1.87
C VAL A 57 0.66 -12.90 -2.97
N SER A 58 1.75 -12.70 -3.73
CA SER A 58 2.15 -13.66 -4.77
C SER A 58 2.43 -15.05 -4.21
N ARG A 59 3.11 -15.15 -3.06
CA ARG A 59 3.41 -16.44 -2.42
C ARG A 59 2.16 -17.10 -1.85
N LEU A 60 1.29 -16.35 -1.20
CA LEU A 60 0.03 -16.87 -0.65
C LEU A 60 -0.92 -17.38 -1.73
N THR A 61 -0.98 -16.70 -2.87
CA THR A 61 -1.86 -17.08 -3.99
C THR A 61 -1.21 -18.07 -4.97
N GLY A 62 0.06 -18.40 -4.78
CA GLY A 62 0.82 -19.22 -5.72
C GLY A 62 1.00 -18.59 -7.10
N SER A 63 0.90 -17.25 -7.19
CA SER A 63 1.04 -16.52 -8.44
C SER A 63 2.48 -16.58 -8.95
N ARG A 64 2.64 -16.87 -10.24
CA ARG A 64 3.92 -16.84 -10.96
C ARG A 64 4.04 -15.62 -11.86
N GLU A 65 3.12 -14.68 -11.76
CA GLU A 65 3.15 -13.44 -12.51
C GLU A 65 4.31 -12.54 -12.06
N ASP A 66 4.89 -11.82 -13.00
CA ASP A 66 5.99 -10.90 -12.72
C ASP A 66 5.46 -9.66 -11.96
N ILE A 67 5.79 -9.58 -10.67
CA ILE A 67 5.38 -8.49 -9.78
C ILE A 67 5.99 -7.12 -10.14
N MET A 68 6.97 -7.08 -11.04
CA MET A 68 7.53 -5.81 -11.55
C MET A 68 6.62 -5.17 -12.60
N LYS A 69 5.71 -5.93 -13.20
CA LYS A 69 4.76 -5.39 -14.19
C LYS A 69 3.66 -4.58 -13.52
N GLN A 70 3.42 -3.39 -14.06
CA GLN A 70 2.36 -2.49 -13.57
C GLN A 70 0.95 -3.11 -13.63
N SER A 71 0.69 -3.94 -14.66
CA SER A 71 -0.58 -4.66 -14.79
C SER A 71 -0.81 -5.65 -13.65
N VAL A 72 0.24 -6.37 -13.22
CA VAL A 72 0.19 -7.30 -12.09
C VAL A 72 -0.02 -6.55 -10.79
N ARG A 73 0.71 -5.46 -10.58
CA ARG A 73 0.53 -4.59 -9.41
C ARG A 73 -0.89 -4.07 -9.31
N LYS A 74 -1.44 -3.52 -10.39
CA LYS A 74 -2.82 -3.02 -10.43
C LYS A 74 -3.84 -4.10 -10.10
N LYS A 75 -3.68 -5.30 -10.65
CA LYS A 75 -4.52 -6.46 -10.36
C LYS A 75 -4.50 -6.84 -8.87
N MET A 76 -3.33 -6.78 -8.23
CA MET A 76 -3.19 -7.05 -6.80
C MET A 76 -3.79 -5.94 -5.94
N GLU A 77 -3.61 -4.68 -6.31
CA GLU A 77 -4.25 -3.54 -5.66
C GLU A 77 -5.79 -3.69 -5.68
N GLU A 78 -6.37 -3.99 -6.84
CA GLU A 78 -7.81 -4.21 -7.00
C GLU A 78 -8.34 -5.41 -6.19
N ALA A 79 -7.54 -6.48 -6.09
CA ALA A 79 -7.89 -7.64 -5.28
C ALA A 79 -7.85 -7.32 -3.78
N LEU A 80 -6.81 -6.62 -3.31
CA LEU A 80 -6.68 -6.22 -1.91
C LEU A 80 -7.75 -5.20 -1.50
N GLU A 81 -8.15 -4.31 -2.39
CA GLU A 81 -9.21 -3.34 -2.13
C GLU A 81 -10.56 -4.00 -1.79
N LYS A 82 -10.78 -5.23 -2.30
CA LYS A 82 -12.00 -6.01 -2.00
C LYS A 82 -11.98 -6.70 -0.64
N VAL A 83 -10.81 -6.92 -0.06
CA VAL A 83 -10.64 -7.67 1.19
C VAL A 83 -10.16 -6.82 2.36
N ILE A 84 -9.68 -5.61 2.08
CA ILE A 84 -9.26 -4.69 3.14
C ILE A 84 -10.43 -4.32 4.04
N PRO A 85 -10.30 -4.45 5.39
CA PRO A 85 -11.40 -4.14 6.28
C PRO A 85 -11.72 -2.64 6.27
N ALA A 86 -13.00 -2.29 6.33
CA ALA A 86 -13.46 -0.90 6.43
C ALA A 86 -13.02 -0.26 7.74
N ASP A 87 -12.92 -1.06 8.82
CA ASP A 87 -12.34 -0.69 10.09
C ASP A 87 -11.07 -1.49 10.32
N GLY A 88 -9.95 -0.81 10.57
CA GLY A 88 -8.64 -1.44 10.73
C GLY A 88 -7.78 -1.49 9.46
N ALA A 89 -8.04 -0.63 8.47
CA ALA A 89 -7.24 -0.55 7.23
C ALA A 89 -5.76 -0.27 7.50
N SER A 90 -5.45 0.54 8.52
CA SER A 90 -4.08 0.81 8.97
C SER A 90 -3.37 -0.46 9.41
N ASP A 91 -3.97 -1.21 10.33
CA ASP A 91 -3.38 -2.43 10.89
C ASP A 91 -3.24 -3.52 9.82
N PHE A 92 -4.23 -3.64 8.93
CA PHE A 92 -4.18 -4.58 7.80
C PHE A 92 -2.97 -4.29 6.88
N ASN A 93 -2.80 -3.04 6.47
CA ASN A 93 -1.67 -2.66 5.61
C ASN A 93 -0.33 -2.84 6.32
N GLN A 94 -0.21 -2.40 7.58
CA GLN A 94 1.01 -2.55 8.36
C GLN A 94 1.35 -4.02 8.57
N GLY A 95 0.38 -4.84 8.92
CA GLY A 95 0.57 -6.28 9.11
C GLY A 95 1.10 -6.97 7.86
N LEU A 96 0.58 -6.65 6.68
CA LEU A 96 1.09 -7.20 5.41
C LEU A 96 2.52 -6.75 5.10
N ILE A 97 2.84 -5.48 5.34
CA ILE A 97 4.17 -4.92 5.12
C ILE A 97 5.18 -5.58 6.07
N GLU A 98 4.85 -5.66 7.36
CA GLU A 98 5.69 -6.29 8.38
C GLU A 98 5.87 -7.79 8.15
N LEU A 99 4.81 -8.50 7.81
CA LEU A 99 4.88 -9.93 7.45
C LEU A 99 5.89 -10.16 6.32
N GLY A 100 5.88 -9.29 5.31
CA GLY A 100 6.85 -9.32 4.23
C GLY A 100 8.28 -8.98 4.67
N ALA A 101 8.44 -8.09 5.63
CA ALA A 101 9.75 -7.64 6.08
C ALA A 101 10.45 -8.65 7.01
N ILE A 102 9.71 -9.31 7.91
CA ILE A 102 10.30 -10.10 8.99
C ILE A 102 10.05 -11.61 8.92
N VAL A 103 9.00 -12.06 8.25
CA VAL A 103 8.62 -13.49 8.11
C VAL A 103 8.78 -13.96 6.66
N CYS A 104 8.02 -13.39 5.75
CA CYS A 104 8.02 -13.72 4.33
C CYS A 104 9.14 -12.96 3.59
N VAL A 105 10.37 -13.10 4.07
CA VAL A 105 11.54 -12.32 3.65
C VAL A 105 11.89 -12.47 2.17
N PRO A 106 12.52 -11.43 1.55
CA PRO A 106 12.86 -11.46 0.12
C PRO A 106 14.06 -12.36 -0.20
N ASN A 107 15.03 -12.41 0.70
CA ASN A 107 16.28 -13.12 0.51
C ASN A 107 16.42 -14.28 1.51
N GLY A 108 16.89 -15.40 1.02
CA GLY A 108 16.98 -16.62 1.81
C GLY A 108 15.63 -17.34 1.95
N GLU A 109 15.55 -18.26 2.89
CA GLU A 109 14.37 -19.07 3.14
C GLU A 109 13.34 -18.28 3.97
N PRO A 110 12.09 -18.15 3.51
CA PRO A 110 11.06 -17.52 4.31
C PRO A 110 10.72 -18.35 5.54
N LYS A 111 10.43 -17.68 6.65
CA LYS A 111 10.13 -18.31 7.94
C LYS A 111 8.69 -18.83 7.98
N CYS A 112 8.36 -19.79 7.11
CA CYS A 112 6.97 -20.28 6.95
C CYS A 112 6.41 -20.93 8.24
N GLY A 113 7.26 -21.47 9.10
CA GLY A 113 6.86 -22.01 10.40
C GLY A 113 6.38 -20.97 11.42
N GLU A 114 6.73 -19.69 11.21
CA GLU A 114 6.31 -18.55 12.04
C GLU A 114 5.16 -17.75 11.40
N CYS A 115 4.74 -18.14 10.19
CA CYS A 115 3.71 -17.42 9.45
C CYS A 115 2.33 -17.67 10.05
N PRO A 116 1.57 -16.61 10.41
CA PRO A 116 0.20 -16.77 10.92
C PRO A 116 -0.75 -17.25 9.82
#